data_d6f2185e7a7102d8316de888a8cf490f
#
_entry.id   d6f2185e7a7102d8316de888a8cf490f
#
_cell.length_a   1.000
_cell.length_b   1.000
_cell.length_c   1.000
_cell.angle_alpha   90.00
_cell.angle_beta   90.00
_cell.angle_gamma   90.00
#
_symmetry.space_group_name_H-M   'P 1'
#
loop_
_entity.id
_entity.type
_entity.pdbx_description
1 polymer ?
#
loop_
_entity_poly.entity_id
_entity_poly.type
_entity_poly.pdbx_seq_one_letter_code
_entity_poly.pdbx_strand_id
1 'polypeptide(L)'
;MKPNRTTAFAGSGLIGVFGGLIGLGGAEFRIPLLVGVFRLAPRHVVPLNLLTSLITVLAALAMRAAMGRIAVLDGHEPELLALALGALAGAAWGTRLFHRISDRLLERVVGALLLALGLLLMAEAWLPVATYVALPSALAAKLTVGILLGCAIGVVSSLLGVAGGELIIPTLLFVFGVDIATAGTASLAIALPAMLLGIRQHHAKGAYRKAAPGRTLVPSLALGAIVGAIIGTSLIGAVSPALLKVLLGGLLVLSALKMFGLLAAMTPGPGKE
;
A
#
# COMPACT_ATOMS: atom_id res chain seq x y z
N MET A 1 10.19 -8.04 26.77
CA MET A 1 9.28 -9.16 26.44
C MET A 1 9.83 -9.88 25.21
N LYS A 2 9.88 -11.22 25.23
CA LYS A 2 10.24 -11.98 24.01
C LYS A 2 9.18 -11.70 22.92
N PRO A 3 9.57 -11.45 21.66
CA PRO A 3 8.61 -11.18 20.60
C PRO A 3 7.68 -12.40 20.44
N ASN A 4 6.39 -12.21 20.69
CA ASN A 4 5.41 -13.29 20.61
C ASN A 4 5.14 -13.61 19.13
N ARG A 5 5.55 -14.80 18.69
CA ARG A 5 5.39 -15.27 17.32
C ARG A 5 3.92 -15.43 16.93
N THR A 6 3.06 -15.77 17.88
CA THR A 6 1.61 -15.91 17.66
C THR A 6 0.98 -14.55 17.36
N THR A 7 1.35 -13.50 18.12
CA THR A 7 0.89 -12.12 17.84
C THR A 7 1.38 -11.62 16.48
N ALA A 8 2.62 -11.97 16.09
CA ALA A 8 3.15 -11.62 14.77
C ALA A 8 2.37 -12.33 13.65
N PHE A 9 2.09 -13.60 13.79
CA PHE A 9 1.29 -14.37 12.85
C PHE A 9 -0.14 -13.81 12.72
N ALA A 10 -0.86 -13.66 13.85
CA ALA A 10 -2.23 -13.19 13.86
C ALA A 10 -2.36 -11.76 13.33
N GLY A 11 -1.50 -10.84 13.79
CA GLY A 11 -1.51 -9.46 13.32
C GLY A 11 -1.18 -9.34 11.84
N SER A 12 -0.16 -10.06 11.36
CA SER A 12 0.18 -10.07 9.94
C SER A 12 -0.87 -10.80 9.09
N GLY A 13 -1.54 -11.80 9.66
CA GLY A 13 -2.66 -12.50 9.02
C GLY A 13 -3.85 -11.59 8.81
N LEU A 14 -4.28 -10.87 9.84
CA LEU A 14 -5.36 -9.88 9.72
C LEU A 14 -5.05 -8.81 8.68
N ILE A 15 -3.83 -8.27 8.73
CA ILE A 15 -3.36 -7.28 7.74
C ILE A 15 -3.33 -7.89 6.33
N GLY A 16 -2.91 -9.15 6.22
CA GLY A 16 -2.89 -9.89 4.96
C GLY A 16 -4.29 -10.08 4.36
N VAL A 17 -5.32 -10.30 5.19
CA VAL A 17 -6.73 -10.38 4.73
C VAL A 17 -7.12 -9.07 4.04
N PHE A 18 -6.90 -7.92 4.66
CA PHE A 18 -7.21 -6.63 4.05
C PHE A 18 -6.33 -6.37 2.81
N GLY A 19 -5.04 -6.70 2.90
CA GLY A 19 -4.10 -6.55 1.78
C GLY A 19 -4.49 -7.38 0.56
N GLY A 20 -4.91 -8.63 0.77
CA GLY A 20 -5.38 -9.53 -0.29
C GLY A 20 -6.74 -9.14 -0.86
N LEU A 21 -7.68 -8.76 0.00
CA LEU A 21 -9.04 -8.37 -0.39
C LEU A 21 -9.04 -7.07 -1.20
N ILE A 22 -8.40 -6.02 -0.69
CA ILE A 22 -8.43 -4.69 -1.30
C ILE A 22 -7.36 -4.54 -2.39
N GLY A 23 -6.20 -5.20 -2.21
CA GLY A 23 -5.08 -5.07 -3.14
C GLY A 23 -3.99 -4.07 -2.70
N LEU A 24 -3.87 -3.81 -1.38
CA LEU A 24 -2.91 -2.84 -0.84
C LEU A 24 -1.53 -3.43 -0.49
N GLY A 25 -1.42 -4.76 -0.34
CA GLY A 25 -0.19 -5.40 0.18
C GLY A 25 0.01 -5.25 1.70
N GLY A 26 -0.73 -4.36 2.37
CA GLY A 26 -0.81 -4.24 3.84
C GLY A 26 0.42 -3.65 4.52
N ALA A 27 1.29 -2.96 3.79
CA ALA A 27 2.51 -2.37 4.33
C ALA A 27 2.24 -1.35 5.44
N GLU A 28 1.24 -0.52 5.25
CA GLU A 28 0.88 0.61 6.10
C GLU A 28 0.42 0.17 7.49
N PHE A 29 -0.35 -0.92 7.53
CA PHE A 29 -0.89 -1.46 8.79
C PHE A 29 0.14 -2.27 9.57
N ARG A 30 1.15 -2.82 8.86
CA ARG A 30 2.19 -3.61 9.50
C ARG A 30 3.22 -2.73 10.20
N ILE A 31 3.45 -1.49 9.73
CA ILE A 31 4.34 -0.54 10.40
C ILE A 31 3.90 -0.26 11.85
N PRO A 32 2.64 0.13 12.12
CA PRO A 32 2.17 0.30 13.51
C PRO A 32 2.27 -0.96 14.36
N LEU A 33 2.02 -2.12 13.79
CA LEU A 33 2.18 -3.39 14.48
C LEU A 33 3.64 -3.60 14.91
N LEU A 34 4.59 -3.37 14.00
CA LEU A 34 6.01 -3.59 14.26
C LEU A 34 6.60 -2.54 15.22
N VAL A 35 6.21 -1.29 15.08
CA VAL A 35 6.69 -0.19 15.95
C VAL A 35 5.97 -0.20 17.29
N GLY A 36 4.63 -0.29 17.29
CA GLY A 36 3.81 -0.17 18.49
C GLY A 36 3.84 -1.41 19.36
N VAL A 37 3.52 -2.58 18.79
CA VAL A 37 3.42 -3.83 19.55
C VAL A 37 4.79 -4.46 19.80
N PHE A 38 5.63 -4.53 18.75
CA PHE A 38 6.95 -5.16 18.87
C PHE A 38 8.07 -4.21 19.25
N ARG A 39 7.78 -2.89 19.35
CA ARG A 39 8.72 -1.83 19.77
C ARG A 39 10.02 -1.84 18.96
N LEU A 40 9.92 -2.19 17.69
CA LEU A 40 11.08 -2.15 16.79
C LEU A 40 11.35 -0.70 16.35
N ALA A 41 12.62 -0.32 16.29
CA ALA A 41 13.00 1.00 15.79
C ALA A 41 12.58 1.15 14.31
N PRO A 42 12.04 2.31 13.87
CA PRO A 42 11.55 2.54 12.51
C PRO A 42 12.53 2.14 11.41
N ARG A 43 13.82 2.39 11.61
CA ARG A 43 14.89 1.99 10.67
C ARG A 43 15.01 0.48 10.43
N HIS A 44 14.54 -0.34 11.37
CA HIS A 44 14.51 -1.80 11.24
C HIS A 44 13.17 -2.29 10.66
N VAL A 45 12.11 -1.53 10.91
CA VAL A 45 10.74 -1.87 10.49
C VAL A 45 10.59 -1.76 8.98
N VAL A 46 11.06 -0.67 8.36
CA VAL A 46 10.87 -0.41 6.92
C VAL A 46 11.36 -1.57 6.03
N PRO A 47 12.61 -2.08 6.14
CA PRO A 47 13.05 -3.19 5.30
C PRO A 47 12.27 -4.48 5.58
N LEU A 48 11.97 -4.81 6.87
CA LEU A 48 11.21 -6.01 7.22
C LEU A 48 9.77 -5.93 6.72
N ASN A 49 9.16 -4.75 6.81
CA ASN A 49 7.82 -4.49 6.29
C ASN A 49 7.76 -4.67 4.77
N LEU A 50 8.72 -4.09 4.05
CA LEU A 50 8.78 -4.19 2.60
C LEU A 50 8.92 -5.65 2.13
N LEU A 51 9.76 -6.45 2.81
CA LEU A 51 9.92 -7.87 2.52
C LEU A 51 8.62 -8.66 2.78
N THR A 52 7.97 -8.41 3.92
CA THR A 52 6.71 -9.10 4.27
C THR A 52 5.57 -8.66 3.33
N SER A 53 5.55 -7.39 2.93
CA SER A 53 4.58 -6.88 1.96
C SER A 53 4.77 -7.49 0.57
N LEU A 54 6.01 -7.69 0.12
CA LEU A 54 6.27 -8.43 -1.11
C LEU A 54 5.67 -9.84 -1.05
N ILE A 55 5.85 -10.54 0.07
CA ILE A 55 5.26 -11.88 0.28
C ILE A 55 3.73 -11.82 0.20
N THR A 56 3.11 -10.82 0.84
CA THR A 56 1.66 -10.60 0.78
C THR A 56 1.19 -10.38 -0.66
N VAL A 57 1.87 -9.50 -1.39
CA VAL A 57 1.55 -9.16 -2.79
C VAL A 57 1.68 -10.37 -3.69
N LEU A 58 2.76 -11.13 -3.57
CA LEU A 58 2.97 -12.36 -4.36
C LEU A 58 1.91 -13.42 -4.06
N ALA A 59 1.57 -13.64 -2.79
CA ALA A 59 0.52 -14.57 -2.40
C ALA A 59 -0.85 -14.13 -2.92
N ALA A 60 -1.19 -12.84 -2.83
CA ALA A 60 -2.43 -12.29 -3.35
C ALA A 60 -2.51 -12.40 -4.88
N LEU A 61 -1.45 -12.07 -5.60
CA LEU A 61 -1.41 -12.18 -7.07
C LEU A 61 -1.49 -13.64 -7.52
N ALA A 62 -0.77 -14.55 -6.86
CA ALA A 62 -0.84 -15.97 -7.18
C ALA A 62 -2.26 -16.51 -6.98
N MET A 63 -2.93 -16.12 -5.90
CA MET A 63 -4.31 -16.51 -5.65
C MET A 63 -5.28 -15.88 -6.65
N ARG A 64 -5.10 -14.60 -7.02
CA ARG A 64 -5.89 -13.93 -8.06
C ARG A 64 -5.69 -14.58 -9.43
N ALA A 65 -4.46 -15.01 -9.75
CA ALA A 65 -4.16 -15.78 -10.94
C ALA A 65 -4.89 -17.13 -10.97
N ALA A 66 -4.81 -17.88 -9.87
CA ALA A 66 -5.50 -19.16 -9.73
C ALA A 66 -7.03 -19.04 -9.85
N MET A 67 -7.61 -17.88 -9.49
CA MET A 67 -9.03 -17.56 -9.63
C MET A 67 -9.39 -16.98 -11.00
N GLY A 68 -8.43 -16.88 -11.95
CA GLY A 68 -8.66 -16.28 -13.26
C GLY A 68 -8.87 -14.76 -13.26
N ARG A 69 -8.56 -14.08 -12.14
CA ARG A 69 -8.82 -12.65 -11.95
C ARG A 69 -7.70 -11.74 -12.47
N ILE A 70 -6.69 -12.28 -13.13
CA ILE A 70 -5.68 -11.46 -13.82
C ILE A 70 -6.19 -10.99 -15.17
N ALA A 71 -7.04 -11.79 -15.86
CA ALA A 71 -7.64 -11.42 -17.13
C ALA A 71 -8.50 -10.13 -17.08
N VAL A 72 -8.92 -9.68 -15.89
CA VAL A 72 -9.61 -8.39 -15.72
C VAL A 72 -8.72 -7.18 -16.01
N LEU A 73 -7.40 -7.37 -16.15
CA LEU A 73 -6.46 -6.33 -16.55
C LEU A 73 -6.41 -6.10 -18.06
N ASP A 74 -6.98 -7.02 -18.84
CA ASP A 74 -7.03 -6.93 -20.31
C ASP A 74 -7.85 -5.70 -20.71
N GLY A 75 -7.31 -4.93 -21.65
CA GLY A 75 -7.90 -3.66 -22.10
C GLY A 75 -7.48 -2.42 -21.32
N HIS A 76 -6.73 -2.58 -20.22
CA HIS A 76 -6.18 -1.48 -19.43
C HIS A 76 -4.64 -1.45 -19.43
N GLU A 77 -4.00 -2.30 -20.24
CA GLU A 77 -2.55 -2.49 -20.23
C GLU A 77 -1.76 -1.18 -20.43
N PRO A 78 -2.16 -0.27 -21.35
CA PRO A 78 -1.40 0.95 -21.56
C PRO A 78 -1.37 1.87 -20.33
N GLU A 79 -2.51 2.03 -19.66
CA GLU A 79 -2.64 2.85 -18.45
C GLU A 79 -1.87 2.23 -17.28
N LEU A 80 -1.96 0.92 -17.12
CA LEU A 80 -1.26 0.18 -16.07
C LEU A 80 0.26 0.22 -16.26
N LEU A 81 0.73 0.02 -17.50
CA LEU A 81 2.14 0.13 -17.84
C LEU A 81 2.67 1.55 -17.62
N ALA A 82 1.89 2.57 -18.05
CA ALA A 82 2.27 3.97 -17.83
C ALA A 82 2.42 4.30 -16.34
N LEU A 83 1.44 3.89 -15.53
CA LEU A 83 1.50 4.04 -14.07
C LEU A 83 2.68 3.28 -13.47
N ALA A 84 2.94 2.03 -13.90
CA ALA A 84 4.04 1.22 -13.38
C ALA A 84 5.40 1.84 -13.73
N LEU A 85 5.60 2.27 -14.97
CA LEU A 85 6.84 2.93 -15.41
C LEU A 85 7.05 4.25 -14.68
N GLY A 86 5.98 5.06 -14.54
CA GLY A 86 6.00 6.27 -13.75
C GLY A 86 6.36 6.00 -12.29
N ALA A 87 5.70 5.03 -11.65
CA ALA A 87 5.96 4.67 -10.26
C ALA A 87 7.39 4.18 -10.04
N LEU A 88 7.93 3.40 -10.96
CA LEU A 88 9.32 2.93 -10.91
C LEU A 88 10.30 4.11 -11.03
N ALA A 89 10.08 5.01 -11.98
CA ALA A 89 10.88 6.22 -12.15
C ALA A 89 10.80 7.13 -10.93
N GLY A 90 9.58 7.35 -10.41
CA GLY A 90 9.33 8.12 -9.20
C GLY A 90 9.99 7.53 -7.97
N ALA A 91 9.91 6.22 -7.78
CA ALA A 91 10.57 5.53 -6.68
C ALA A 91 12.11 5.65 -6.74
N ALA A 92 12.69 5.55 -7.94
CA ALA A 92 14.12 5.76 -8.13
C ALA A 92 14.55 7.21 -7.82
N TRP A 93 13.67 8.18 -8.08
CA TRP A 93 13.93 9.61 -7.88
C TRP A 93 13.64 10.05 -6.44
N GLY A 94 12.60 9.52 -5.83
CA GLY A 94 12.15 9.85 -4.49
C GLY A 94 13.22 9.58 -3.43
N THR A 95 14.02 8.53 -3.60
CA THR A 95 15.16 8.26 -2.71
C THR A 95 16.23 9.35 -2.74
N ARG A 96 16.37 10.09 -3.85
CA ARG A 96 17.28 11.24 -3.97
C ARG A 96 16.65 12.52 -3.39
N LEU A 97 15.33 12.64 -3.50
CA LEU A 97 14.57 13.80 -3.03
C LEU A 97 14.38 13.78 -1.51
N PHE A 98 14.48 12.63 -0.88
CA PHE A 98 14.31 12.42 0.57
C PHE A 98 15.11 13.41 1.44
N HIS A 99 16.31 13.81 1.00
CA HIS A 99 17.16 14.77 1.71
C HIS A 99 16.79 16.24 1.53
N ARG A 100 15.80 16.56 0.66
CA ARG A 100 15.42 17.95 0.32
C ARG A 100 14.05 18.35 0.80
N ILE A 101 13.18 17.41 1.11
CA ILE A 101 11.80 17.64 1.58
C ILE A 101 11.77 17.51 3.08
N SER A 102 11.17 18.48 3.78
CA SER A 102 10.96 18.35 5.22
C SER A 102 9.88 17.30 5.51
N ASP A 103 10.14 16.44 6.48
CA ASP A 103 9.21 15.37 6.89
C ASP A 103 7.81 15.92 7.21
N ARG A 104 7.74 17.10 7.84
CA ARG A 104 6.47 17.76 8.19
C ARG A 104 5.64 18.17 6.96
N LEU A 105 6.29 18.65 5.89
CA LEU A 105 5.57 19.02 4.67
C LEU A 105 5.05 17.78 3.96
N LEU A 106 5.87 16.74 3.87
CA LEU A 106 5.50 15.46 3.29
C LEU A 106 4.30 14.85 4.03
N GLU A 107 4.39 14.74 5.35
CA GLU A 107 3.31 14.23 6.20
C GLU A 107 2.00 14.99 6.00
N ARG A 108 2.05 16.33 5.95
CA ARG A 108 0.84 17.16 5.76
C ARG A 108 0.23 16.96 4.39
N VAL A 109 1.03 17.00 3.31
CA VAL A 109 0.53 16.88 1.94
C VAL A 109 -0.05 15.50 1.70
N VAL A 110 0.67 14.46 2.08
CA VAL A 110 0.21 13.07 1.91
C VAL A 110 -0.97 12.79 2.81
N GLY A 111 -0.95 13.23 4.07
CA GLY A 111 -2.07 13.07 4.99
C GLY A 111 -3.34 13.76 4.49
N ALA A 112 -3.25 14.98 3.96
CA ALA A 112 -4.39 15.70 3.38
C ALA A 112 -4.94 14.98 2.13
N LEU A 113 -4.06 14.46 1.27
CA LEU A 113 -4.43 13.70 0.08
C LEU A 113 -5.15 12.40 0.47
N LEU A 114 -4.60 11.63 1.39
CA LEU A 114 -5.21 10.38 1.87
C LEU A 114 -6.58 10.65 2.54
N LEU A 115 -6.68 11.74 3.32
CA LEU A 115 -7.94 12.12 3.94
C LEU A 115 -9.00 12.47 2.88
N ALA A 116 -8.64 13.30 1.90
CA ALA A 116 -9.55 13.71 0.83
C ALA A 116 -10.01 12.49 0.00
N LEU A 117 -9.09 11.63 -0.42
CA LEU A 117 -9.39 10.42 -1.19
C LEU A 117 -10.20 9.41 -0.37
N GLY A 118 -9.88 9.25 0.92
CA GLY A 118 -10.62 8.38 1.81
C GLY A 118 -12.07 8.80 1.99
N LEU A 119 -12.31 10.10 2.25
CA LEU A 119 -13.66 10.66 2.37
C LEU A 119 -14.42 10.57 1.05
N LEU A 120 -13.75 10.83 -0.10
CA LEU A 120 -14.36 10.73 -1.42
C LEU A 120 -14.80 9.29 -1.73
N LEU A 121 -13.97 8.28 -1.43
CA LEU A 121 -14.31 6.87 -1.59
C LEU A 121 -15.49 6.44 -0.73
N MET A 122 -15.53 6.92 0.53
CA MET A 122 -16.64 6.64 1.43
C MET A 122 -17.93 7.30 0.94
N ALA A 123 -17.86 8.54 0.47
CA ALA A 123 -19.01 9.25 -0.08
C ALA A 123 -19.55 8.56 -1.33
N GLU A 124 -18.68 8.14 -2.25
CA GLU A 124 -19.04 7.44 -3.49
C GLU A 124 -19.65 6.05 -3.24
N ALA A 125 -19.34 5.41 -2.13
CA ALA A 125 -19.95 4.15 -1.76
C ALA A 125 -21.48 4.28 -1.50
N TRP A 126 -21.94 5.45 -1.08
CA TRP A 126 -23.33 5.73 -0.74
C TRP A 126 -24.04 6.56 -1.81
N LEU A 127 -23.30 7.43 -2.48
CA LEU A 127 -23.79 8.30 -3.54
C LEU A 127 -22.96 7.99 -4.78
N PRO A 128 -23.37 7.04 -5.64
CA PRO A 128 -22.62 6.72 -6.84
C PRO A 128 -22.67 7.91 -7.80
N VAL A 129 -21.87 8.90 -7.54
CA VAL A 129 -21.60 10.00 -8.45
C VAL A 129 -20.55 9.47 -9.42
N ALA A 130 -20.87 9.44 -10.69
CA ALA A 130 -19.90 9.12 -11.75
C ALA A 130 -18.84 10.22 -11.83
N THR A 131 -17.98 10.30 -10.81
CA THR A 131 -16.95 11.33 -10.67
C THR A 131 -15.65 10.80 -11.25
N TYR A 132 -15.70 10.43 -12.53
CA TYR A 132 -14.47 10.15 -13.26
C TYR A 132 -13.96 11.45 -13.87
N VAL A 133 -12.68 11.70 -13.74
CA VAL A 133 -12.05 12.72 -14.55
C VAL A 133 -12.13 12.24 -15.99
N ALA A 134 -12.93 12.90 -16.81
CA ALA A 134 -13.05 12.55 -18.24
C ALA A 134 -11.70 12.83 -18.92
N LEU A 135 -10.84 11.83 -18.94
CA LEU A 135 -9.60 11.91 -19.71
C LEU A 135 -9.95 11.88 -21.21
N PRO A 136 -9.25 12.66 -22.05
CA PRO A 136 -9.36 12.52 -23.48
C PRO A 136 -9.12 11.06 -23.89
N SER A 137 -9.92 10.56 -24.83
CA SER A 137 -9.80 9.19 -25.33
C SER A 137 -8.47 8.90 -26.03
N ALA A 138 -7.69 9.95 -26.31
CA ALA A 138 -6.38 9.85 -26.95
C ALA A 138 -5.41 9.05 -26.05
N LEU A 139 -4.87 7.97 -26.60
CA LEU A 139 -3.90 7.10 -25.93
C LEU A 139 -2.72 7.89 -25.34
N ALA A 140 -2.21 8.87 -26.09
CA ALA A 140 -1.10 9.72 -25.64
C ALA A 140 -1.42 10.48 -24.33
N ALA A 141 -2.67 10.98 -24.19
CA ALA A 141 -3.10 11.68 -22.97
C ALA A 141 -3.13 10.71 -21.78
N LYS A 142 -3.70 9.52 -21.95
CA LYS A 142 -3.74 8.49 -20.91
C LYS A 142 -2.35 8.06 -20.46
N LEU A 143 -1.44 7.82 -21.42
CA LEU A 143 -0.05 7.46 -21.12
C LEU A 143 0.68 8.58 -20.37
N THR A 144 0.54 9.83 -20.81
CA THR A 144 1.19 10.99 -20.17
C THR A 144 0.69 11.15 -18.73
N VAL A 145 -0.63 11.14 -18.52
CA VAL A 145 -1.22 11.24 -17.18
C VAL A 145 -0.80 10.06 -16.31
N GLY A 146 -0.81 8.85 -16.86
CA GLY A 146 -0.37 7.65 -16.16
C GLY A 146 1.08 7.74 -15.68
N ILE A 147 2.00 8.19 -16.54
CA ILE A 147 3.41 8.35 -16.17
C ILE A 147 3.58 9.44 -15.11
N LEU A 148 2.92 10.58 -15.25
CA LEU A 148 3.03 11.69 -14.28
C LEU A 148 2.47 11.32 -12.92
N LEU A 149 1.27 10.74 -12.86
CA LEU A 149 0.66 10.28 -11.61
C LEU A 149 1.45 9.11 -11.02
N GLY A 150 1.87 8.17 -11.83
CA GLY A 150 2.74 7.07 -11.40
C GLY A 150 4.03 7.61 -10.78
N CYS A 151 4.68 8.59 -11.42
CA CYS A 151 5.89 9.21 -10.89
C CYS A 151 5.64 9.89 -9.53
N ALA A 152 4.57 10.66 -9.39
CA ALA A 152 4.19 11.28 -8.13
C ALA A 152 3.94 10.22 -7.03
N ILE A 153 3.19 9.17 -7.35
CA ILE A 153 2.92 8.05 -6.46
C ILE A 153 4.22 7.34 -6.06
N GLY A 154 5.09 7.06 -7.01
CA GLY A 154 6.38 6.41 -6.78
C GLY A 154 7.29 7.22 -5.84
N VAL A 155 7.35 8.55 -6.02
CA VAL A 155 8.06 9.45 -5.11
C VAL A 155 7.49 9.32 -3.70
N VAL A 156 6.18 9.51 -3.53
CA VAL A 156 5.50 9.43 -2.22
C VAL A 156 5.73 8.06 -1.58
N SER A 157 5.51 6.98 -2.33
CA SER A 157 5.69 5.60 -1.85
C SER A 157 7.11 5.32 -1.37
N SER A 158 8.12 5.81 -2.10
CA SER A 158 9.53 5.63 -1.72
C SER A 158 9.90 6.43 -0.47
N LEU A 159 9.29 7.61 -0.28
CA LEU A 159 9.52 8.44 0.91
C LEU A 159 8.87 7.84 2.15
N LEU A 160 7.70 7.24 2.01
CA LEU A 160 6.96 6.60 3.12
C LEU A 160 7.40 5.15 3.39
N GLY A 161 8.14 4.53 2.47
CA GLY A 161 8.52 3.11 2.57
C GLY A 161 7.34 2.15 2.41
N VAL A 162 6.34 2.53 1.59
CA VAL A 162 5.08 1.82 1.37
C VAL A 162 4.97 1.38 -0.09
N ALA A 163 4.13 0.40 -0.39
CA ALA A 163 3.94 -0.13 -1.74
C ALA A 163 3.19 0.83 -2.70
N GLY A 164 2.54 1.88 -2.19
CA GLY A 164 1.83 2.88 -2.98
C GLY A 164 0.41 2.48 -3.40
N GLY A 165 -0.07 1.30 -3.02
CA GLY A 165 -1.41 0.83 -3.36
C GLY A 165 -2.53 1.79 -2.92
N GLU A 166 -2.33 2.48 -1.79
CA GLU A 166 -3.24 3.51 -1.26
C GLU A 166 -3.54 4.63 -2.26
N LEU A 167 -2.58 4.99 -3.08
CA LEU A 167 -2.71 6.03 -4.08
C LEU A 167 -3.01 5.45 -5.48
N ILE A 168 -2.49 4.26 -5.79
CA ILE A 168 -2.72 3.60 -7.08
C ILE A 168 -4.20 3.27 -7.26
N ILE A 169 -4.85 2.65 -6.25
CA ILE A 169 -6.25 2.23 -6.37
C ILE A 169 -7.19 3.42 -6.61
N PRO A 170 -7.16 4.51 -5.81
CA PRO A 170 -7.97 5.69 -6.10
C PRO A 170 -7.65 6.33 -7.45
N THR A 171 -6.39 6.35 -7.85
CA THR A 171 -5.99 6.87 -9.16
C THR A 171 -6.61 6.07 -10.30
N LEU A 172 -6.56 4.74 -10.25
CA LEU A 172 -7.21 3.90 -11.24
C LEU A 172 -8.72 4.08 -11.25
N LEU A 173 -9.33 4.19 -10.07
CA LEU A 173 -10.79 4.36 -9.93
C LEU A 173 -11.25 5.72 -10.47
N PHE A 174 -10.67 6.82 -9.99
CA PHE A 174 -11.18 8.17 -10.28
C PHE A 174 -10.65 8.78 -11.57
N VAL A 175 -9.43 8.42 -11.98
CA VAL A 175 -8.80 9.00 -13.18
C VAL A 175 -9.02 8.12 -14.40
N PHE A 176 -8.91 6.81 -14.25
CA PHE A 176 -9.02 5.88 -15.37
C PHE A 176 -10.36 5.13 -15.44
N GLY A 177 -11.25 5.33 -14.45
CA GLY A 177 -12.58 4.70 -14.44
C GLY A 177 -12.56 3.18 -14.25
N VAL A 178 -11.48 2.64 -13.72
CA VAL A 178 -11.32 1.19 -13.48
C VAL A 178 -12.11 0.82 -12.22
N ASP A 179 -12.85 -0.29 -12.27
CA ASP A 179 -13.57 -0.76 -11.08
C ASP A 179 -12.63 -1.14 -9.93
N ILE A 180 -13.14 -1.09 -8.70
CA ILE A 180 -12.31 -1.23 -7.49
C ILE A 180 -11.65 -2.61 -7.36
N ALA A 181 -12.26 -3.68 -7.85
CA ALA A 181 -11.70 -5.03 -7.77
C ALA A 181 -10.53 -5.20 -8.77
N THR A 182 -10.71 -4.66 -9.97
CA THR A 182 -9.67 -4.58 -11.02
C THR A 182 -8.55 -3.65 -10.58
N ALA A 183 -8.86 -2.46 -10.04
CA ALA A 183 -7.88 -1.52 -9.51
C ALA A 183 -7.03 -2.13 -8.39
N GLY A 184 -7.64 -2.93 -7.51
CA GLY A 184 -6.94 -3.68 -6.48
C GLY A 184 -6.00 -4.75 -7.04
N THR A 185 -6.37 -5.42 -8.15
CA THR A 185 -5.49 -6.38 -8.83
C THR A 185 -4.32 -5.68 -9.51
N ALA A 186 -4.62 -4.60 -10.22
CA ALA A 186 -3.64 -3.77 -10.89
C ALA A 186 -2.63 -3.15 -9.93
N SER A 187 -3.09 -2.66 -8.77
CA SER A 187 -2.20 -2.04 -7.79
C SER A 187 -1.14 -3.01 -7.26
N LEU A 188 -1.51 -4.27 -7.03
CA LEU A 188 -0.55 -5.30 -6.63
C LEU A 188 0.52 -5.53 -7.71
N ALA A 189 0.11 -5.57 -8.99
CA ALA A 189 1.03 -5.76 -10.11
C ALA A 189 1.96 -4.54 -10.29
N ILE A 190 1.40 -3.33 -10.22
CA ILE A 190 2.15 -2.07 -10.35
C ILE A 190 3.14 -1.88 -9.19
N ALA A 191 2.78 -2.30 -7.98
CA ALA A 191 3.64 -2.17 -6.81
C ALA A 191 4.88 -3.09 -6.87
N LEU A 192 4.81 -4.24 -7.53
CA LEU A 192 5.88 -5.25 -7.55
C LEU A 192 7.24 -4.69 -7.99
N PRO A 193 7.40 -4.02 -9.15
CA PRO A 193 8.69 -3.51 -9.59
C PRO A 193 9.29 -2.51 -8.60
N ALA A 194 8.47 -1.61 -8.06
CA ALA A 194 8.91 -0.61 -7.09
C ALA A 194 9.37 -1.26 -5.78
N MET A 195 8.65 -2.30 -5.30
CA MET A 195 9.02 -3.05 -4.10
C MET A 195 10.33 -3.81 -4.30
N LEU A 196 10.53 -4.48 -5.45
CA LEU A 196 11.77 -5.18 -5.77
C LEU A 196 12.96 -4.20 -5.81
N LEU A 197 12.77 -3.03 -6.41
CA LEU A 197 13.78 -1.97 -6.41
C LEU A 197 14.10 -1.51 -4.98
N GLY A 198 13.09 -1.27 -4.15
CA GLY A 198 13.25 -0.89 -2.75
C GLY A 198 14.01 -1.94 -1.94
N ILE A 199 13.66 -3.22 -2.09
CA ILE A 199 14.35 -4.33 -1.43
C ILE A 199 15.83 -4.39 -1.84
N ARG A 200 16.11 -4.25 -3.15
CA ARG A 200 17.49 -4.22 -3.66
C ARG A 200 18.30 -3.07 -3.06
N GLN A 201 17.71 -1.88 -2.97
CA GLN A 201 18.35 -0.70 -2.38
C GLN A 201 18.62 -0.89 -0.88
N HIS A 202 17.66 -1.41 -0.12
CA HIS A 202 17.85 -1.70 1.30
C HIS A 202 18.88 -2.81 1.53
N HIS A 203 18.91 -3.82 0.66
CA HIS A 203 19.92 -4.87 0.71
C HIS A 203 21.33 -4.31 0.47
N ALA A 204 21.51 -3.49 -0.56
CA ALA A 204 22.79 -2.85 -0.88
C ALA A 204 23.33 -1.99 0.27
N LYS A 205 22.43 -1.32 1.04
CA LYS A 205 22.77 -0.52 2.23
C LYS A 205 22.97 -1.37 3.50
N GLY A 206 22.90 -2.69 3.43
CA GLY A 206 23.05 -3.61 4.56
C GLY A 206 21.94 -3.50 5.61
N ALA A 207 20.77 -2.92 5.26
CA ALA A 207 19.66 -2.66 6.17
C ALA A 207 19.13 -3.96 6.82
N TYR A 208 19.09 -5.04 6.07
CA TYR A 208 18.63 -6.36 6.58
C TYR A 208 19.56 -6.96 7.63
N ARG A 209 20.86 -6.68 7.59
CA ARG A 209 21.79 -7.10 8.64
C ARG A 209 21.57 -6.33 9.93
N LYS A 210 21.29 -5.03 9.81
CA LYS A 210 21.00 -4.15 10.95
C LYS A 210 19.62 -4.44 11.58
N ALA A 211 18.68 -5.00 10.83
CA ALA A 211 17.35 -5.38 11.30
C ALA A 211 17.30 -6.72 12.07
N ALA A 212 18.44 -7.22 12.53
CA ALA A 212 18.56 -8.50 13.23
C ALA A 212 17.54 -8.72 14.36
N PRO A 213 17.20 -7.72 15.22
CA PRO A 213 16.21 -7.93 16.29
C PRO A 213 14.82 -8.37 15.80
N GLY A 214 14.41 -7.94 14.61
CA GLY A 214 13.11 -8.31 14.02
C GLY A 214 13.13 -9.56 13.15
N ARG A 215 14.29 -10.09 12.78
CA ARG A 215 14.41 -11.23 11.85
C ARG A 215 13.74 -12.51 12.35
N THR A 216 13.71 -12.71 13.66
CA THR A 216 13.05 -13.88 14.28
C THR A 216 11.54 -13.87 14.12
N LEU A 217 10.95 -12.70 13.82
CA LEU A 217 9.51 -12.54 13.56
C LEU A 217 9.15 -12.77 12.09
N VAL A 218 10.12 -12.64 11.17
CA VAL A 218 9.87 -12.71 9.71
C VAL A 218 9.11 -13.98 9.30
N PRO A 219 9.46 -15.19 9.76
CA PRO A 219 8.71 -16.39 9.37
C PRO A 219 7.25 -16.33 9.81
N SER A 220 6.97 -15.90 11.04
CA SER A 220 5.61 -15.78 11.56
C SER A 220 4.81 -14.68 10.83
N LEU A 221 5.44 -13.54 10.55
CA LEU A 221 4.84 -12.46 9.76
C LEU A 221 4.54 -12.91 8.33
N ALA A 222 5.47 -13.63 7.70
CA ALA A 222 5.32 -14.14 6.34
C ALA A 222 4.21 -15.17 6.24
N LEU A 223 4.19 -16.16 7.13
CA LEU A 223 3.13 -17.17 7.17
C LEU A 223 1.75 -16.55 7.41
N GLY A 224 1.65 -15.63 8.37
CA GLY A 224 0.41 -14.89 8.62
C GLY A 224 -0.02 -14.11 7.38
N ALA A 225 0.92 -13.40 6.74
CA ALA A 225 0.65 -12.62 5.53
C ALA A 225 0.14 -13.49 4.37
N ILE A 226 0.75 -14.67 4.14
CA ILE A 226 0.32 -15.61 3.09
C ILE A 226 -1.10 -16.12 3.37
N VAL A 227 -1.34 -16.63 4.57
CA VAL A 227 -2.67 -17.15 4.96
C VAL A 227 -3.71 -16.04 4.85
N GLY A 228 -3.42 -14.86 5.39
CA GLY A 228 -4.31 -13.72 5.31
C GLY A 228 -4.58 -13.28 3.86
N ALA A 229 -3.54 -13.18 3.03
CA ALA A 229 -3.69 -12.79 1.63
C ALA A 229 -4.54 -13.78 0.82
N ILE A 230 -4.37 -15.08 1.06
CA ILE A 230 -5.19 -16.12 0.43
C ILE A 230 -6.65 -15.96 0.86
N ILE A 231 -6.93 -15.86 2.17
CA ILE A 231 -8.29 -15.66 2.69
C ILE A 231 -8.90 -14.37 2.12
N GLY A 232 -8.18 -13.26 2.21
CA GLY A 232 -8.67 -11.97 1.72
C GLY A 232 -8.98 -11.99 0.22
N THR A 233 -8.09 -12.58 -0.57
CA THR A 233 -8.30 -12.71 -2.02
C THR A 233 -9.50 -13.59 -2.34
N SER A 234 -9.72 -14.68 -1.60
CA SER A 234 -10.86 -15.57 -1.80
C SER A 234 -12.20 -14.89 -1.52
N LEU A 235 -12.20 -13.87 -0.68
CA LEU A 235 -13.39 -13.07 -0.37
C LEU A 235 -13.76 -12.04 -1.47
N ILE A 236 -12.89 -11.84 -2.47
CA ILE A 236 -13.20 -10.97 -3.61
C ILE A 236 -14.40 -11.56 -4.36
N GLY A 237 -15.43 -10.75 -4.58
CA GLY A 237 -16.69 -11.17 -5.20
C GLY A 237 -17.78 -11.59 -4.20
N ALA A 238 -17.41 -11.99 -2.98
CA ALA A 238 -18.34 -12.13 -1.88
C ALA A 238 -18.59 -10.78 -1.15
N VAL A 239 -17.68 -9.83 -1.32
CA VAL A 239 -17.75 -8.49 -0.73
C VAL A 239 -18.22 -7.50 -1.80
N SER A 240 -19.23 -6.71 -1.47
CA SER A 240 -19.78 -5.72 -2.41
C SER A 240 -18.76 -4.61 -2.73
N PRO A 241 -18.79 -4.03 -3.94
CA PRO A 241 -17.92 -2.90 -4.30
C PRO A 241 -18.05 -1.72 -3.33
N ALA A 242 -19.26 -1.43 -2.85
CA ALA A 242 -19.51 -0.38 -1.87
C ALA A 242 -18.75 -0.64 -0.55
N LEU A 243 -18.80 -1.89 -0.05
CA LEU A 243 -18.05 -2.24 1.17
C LEU A 243 -16.54 -2.14 0.95
N LEU A 244 -16.03 -2.53 -0.22
CA LEU A 244 -14.58 -2.37 -0.55
C LEU A 244 -14.18 -0.89 -0.54
N LYS A 245 -15.02 0.01 -1.10
CA LYS A 245 -14.78 1.45 -1.09
C LYS A 245 -14.78 2.01 0.34
N VAL A 246 -15.75 1.59 1.17
CA VAL A 246 -15.81 2.01 2.58
C VAL A 246 -14.61 1.51 3.35
N LEU A 247 -14.23 0.25 3.18
CA LEU A 247 -13.03 -0.30 3.83
C LEU A 247 -11.76 0.44 3.41
N LEU A 248 -11.55 0.62 2.10
CA LEU A 248 -10.41 1.36 1.60
C LEU A 248 -10.44 2.81 2.09
N GLY A 249 -11.56 3.49 1.94
CA GLY A 249 -11.74 4.87 2.39
C GLY A 249 -11.47 5.03 3.88
N GLY A 250 -12.02 4.14 4.71
CA GLY A 250 -11.77 4.11 6.15
C GLY A 250 -10.29 3.91 6.49
N LEU A 251 -9.63 3.02 5.77
CA LEU A 251 -8.19 2.79 5.93
C LEU A 251 -7.35 4.02 5.55
N LEU A 252 -7.71 4.71 4.47
CA LEU A 252 -7.03 5.96 4.07
C LEU A 252 -7.22 7.06 5.12
N VAL A 253 -8.44 7.23 5.64
CA VAL A 253 -8.74 8.19 6.72
C VAL A 253 -7.93 7.86 7.97
N LEU A 254 -7.88 6.59 8.39
CA LEU A 254 -7.07 6.18 9.54
C LEU A 254 -5.57 6.45 9.32
N SER A 255 -5.06 6.19 8.12
CA SER A 255 -3.67 6.48 7.76
C SER A 255 -3.40 7.99 7.82
N ALA A 256 -4.31 8.82 7.31
CA ALA A 256 -4.22 10.27 7.36
C ALA A 256 -4.22 10.80 8.81
N LEU A 257 -5.16 10.36 9.63
CA LEU A 257 -5.24 10.75 11.05
C LEU A 257 -3.98 10.40 11.83
N LYS A 258 -3.39 9.25 11.52
CA LYS A 258 -2.12 8.84 12.10
C LYS A 258 -0.96 9.73 11.65
N MET A 259 -0.90 10.11 10.37
CA MET A 259 0.11 11.03 9.85
C MET A 259 0.03 12.42 10.50
N PHE A 260 -1.18 12.92 10.76
CA PHE A 260 -1.37 14.18 11.48
C PHE A 260 -1.04 14.11 12.99
N GLY A 261 -0.61 12.96 13.50
CA GLY A 261 -0.31 12.78 14.92
C GLY A 261 -1.55 12.75 15.83
N LEU A 262 -2.75 12.83 15.26
CA LEU A 262 -4.01 12.86 16.02
C LEU A 262 -4.24 11.56 16.80
N LEU A 263 -3.76 10.44 16.29
CA LEU A 263 -3.80 9.15 17.00
C LEU A 263 -2.70 9.00 18.06
N ALA A 264 -1.59 9.72 17.93
CA ALA A 264 -0.53 9.72 18.95
C ALA A 264 -0.98 10.42 20.25
N ALA A 265 -1.91 11.37 20.15
CA ALA A 265 -2.53 12.01 21.32
C ALA A 265 -3.53 11.10 22.03
N MET A 266 -4.03 10.05 21.37
CA MET A 266 -4.99 9.09 21.96
C MET A 266 -4.33 7.85 22.59
N THR A 267 -3.06 7.61 22.31
CA THR A 267 -2.26 6.57 23.00
C THR A 267 -1.38 7.26 24.04
N PRO A 268 -1.62 7.07 25.35
CA PRO A 268 -0.72 7.59 26.36
C PRO A 268 0.68 7.02 26.10
N GLY A 269 1.65 7.91 25.85
CA GLY A 269 3.04 7.55 25.71
C GLY A 269 3.51 6.77 26.94
N PRO A 270 4.44 5.80 26.81
CA PRO A 270 5.09 5.22 27.97
C PRO A 270 5.72 6.36 28.76
N GLY A 271 5.32 6.45 30.04
CA GLY A 271 5.77 7.49 30.97
C GLY A 271 7.28 7.67 30.87
N LYS A 272 7.69 8.92 30.86
CA LYS A 272 9.05 9.30 31.18
C LYS A 272 9.24 8.95 32.67
N GLU A 273 9.91 7.87 32.93
CA GLU A 273 10.65 7.64 34.16
C GLU A 273 12.14 7.67 33.84
#